data_1957546c34db29542599e2aa4df3b80f
#
_entry.id   1957546c34db29542599e2aa4df3b80f
#
_cell.length_a   1.000
_cell.length_b   1.000
_cell.length_c   1.000
_cell.angle_alpha   90.00
_cell.angle_beta   90.00
_cell.angle_gamma   90.00
#
_symmetry.space_group_name_H-M   'P 1'
#
loop_
_entity.id
_entity.type
_entity.pdbx_description
1 polymer ?
#
loop_
_entity_poly.entity_id
_entity_poly.type
_entity_poly.pdbx_seq_one_letter_code
_entity_poly.pdbx_strand_id
1 'polypeptide(L)'
;MRIANSIFFRHEIFAIGKKNYMRFIVRFCSFFVMTFLSVFTAFGQTAPPREDNQFWNETQVIKPTGKNKELIVIGVLRTGRDFARPVDERIGAGFNFKINKHLSIIPTYVYVDQQPYNGRRIQEHRLVLNATVKFNAGAFAFMDRNLLERRVRHSSADFTVYRNRLQIDHPAQIGSFKFKPFIADEIWYSTQTSKGKDLGWFRNRVSAGIIKQFGERFSADTFYLRQNDGVSFPGNVHAIGTLFKVYLR
;
A
#
# COMPACT_ATOMS: atom_id res chain seq x y z
N MET A 1 -38.63 -31.57 34.34
CA MET A 1 -38.91 -31.28 32.90
C MET A 1 -38.95 -29.77 32.58
N ARG A 2 -37.92 -29.02 33.04
CA ARG A 2 -37.82 -27.55 32.80
C ARG A 2 -36.44 -27.05 32.38
N ILE A 3 -35.46 -27.93 32.16
CA ILE A 3 -34.08 -27.54 31.85
C ILE A 3 -33.76 -27.68 30.35
N ALA A 4 -34.53 -28.44 29.57
CA ALA A 4 -34.25 -28.69 28.16
C ALA A 4 -34.65 -27.48 27.23
N ASN A 5 -35.59 -26.62 27.65
CA ASN A 5 -36.07 -25.53 26.79
C ASN A 5 -35.17 -24.29 26.78
N SER A 6 -34.25 -24.12 27.74
CA SER A 6 -33.38 -22.93 27.81
C SER A 6 -32.17 -23.01 26.87
N ILE A 7 -31.72 -24.23 26.56
CA ILE A 7 -30.54 -24.44 25.69
C ILE A 7 -30.93 -24.29 24.21
N PHE A 8 -32.14 -24.72 23.83
CA PHE A 8 -32.63 -24.55 22.45
C PHE A 8 -32.86 -23.10 22.07
N PHE A 9 -33.39 -22.28 22.99
CA PHE A 9 -33.61 -20.85 22.74
C PHE A 9 -32.31 -20.05 22.63
N ARG A 10 -31.25 -20.42 23.34
CA ARG A 10 -29.94 -19.77 23.21
C ARG A 10 -29.27 -20.07 21.86
N HIS A 11 -29.42 -21.26 21.32
CA HIS A 11 -28.84 -21.63 20.02
C HIS A 11 -29.54 -20.92 18.86
N GLU A 12 -30.85 -20.72 18.91
CA GLU A 12 -31.58 -19.99 17.84
C GLU A 12 -31.28 -18.49 17.82
N ILE A 13 -31.18 -17.85 18.98
CA ILE A 13 -30.84 -16.42 19.07
C ILE A 13 -29.43 -16.16 18.55
N PHE A 14 -28.48 -17.08 18.84
CA PHE A 14 -27.10 -16.97 18.33
C PHE A 14 -27.01 -17.21 16.82
N ALA A 15 -27.83 -18.10 16.26
CA ALA A 15 -27.90 -18.36 14.82
C ALA A 15 -28.55 -17.22 14.06
N ILE A 16 -29.59 -16.57 14.61
CA ILE A 16 -30.26 -15.40 14.04
C ILE A 16 -29.34 -14.18 14.05
N GLY A 17 -28.58 -13.97 15.12
CA GLY A 17 -27.58 -12.89 15.21
C GLY A 17 -26.47 -13.05 14.17
N LYS A 18 -25.96 -14.25 13.98
CA LYS A 18 -24.90 -14.56 13.01
C LYS A 18 -25.36 -14.38 11.56
N LYS A 19 -26.61 -14.74 11.25
CA LYS A 19 -27.23 -14.58 9.92
C LYS A 19 -27.50 -13.12 9.58
N ASN A 20 -27.90 -12.32 10.56
CA ASN A 20 -28.13 -10.89 10.39
C ASN A 20 -26.81 -10.11 10.26
N TYR A 21 -25.77 -10.50 10.99
CA TYR A 21 -24.41 -9.93 10.90
C TYR A 21 -23.80 -10.21 9.52
N MET A 22 -23.94 -11.44 9.01
CA MET A 22 -23.47 -11.80 7.66
C MET A 22 -24.20 -10.99 6.56
N ARG A 23 -25.53 -10.81 6.68
CA ARG A 23 -26.30 -9.98 5.76
C ARG A 23 -25.91 -8.51 5.82
N PHE A 24 -25.60 -7.99 6.99
CA PHE A 24 -25.11 -6.63 7.18
C PHE A 24 -23.74 -6.44 6.50
N ILE A 25 -22.79 -7.36 6.71
CA ILE A 25 -21.47 -7.33 6.06
C ILE A 25 -21.59 -7.38 4.54
N VAL A 26 -22.40 -8.29 4.01
CA VAL A 26 -22.61 -8.41 2.56
C VAL A 26 -23.22 -7.12 1.97
N ARG A 27 -24.21 -6.53 2.63
CA ARG A 27 -24.83 -5.26 2.19
C ARG A 27 -23.85 -4.09 2.30
N PHE A 28 -23.05 -4.04 3.37
CA PHE A 28 -22.03 -3.02 3.56
C PHE A 28 -20.91 -3.13 2.52
N CYS A 29 -20.43 -4.34 2.24
CA CYS A 29 -19.45 -4.59 1.18
C CYS A 29 -20.01 -4.28 -0.20
N SER A 30 -21.27 -4.63 -0.48
CA SER A 30 -21.93 -4.32 -1.76
C SER A 30 -22.13 -2.80 -1.94
N PHE A 31 -22.50 -2.08 -0.88
CA PHE A 31 -22.62 -0.63 -0.91
C PHE A 31 -21.26 0.04 -1.13
N PHE A 32 -20.22 -0.47 -0.48
CA PHE A 32 -18.85 0.05 -0.62
C PHE A 32 -18.30 -0.22 -2.03
N VAL A 33 -18.56 -1.40 -2.60
CA VAL A 33 -18.18 -1.74 -3.98
C VAL A 33 -18.95 -0.88 -4.98
N MET A 34 -20.23 -0.63 -4.77
CA MET A 34 -21.02 0.23 -5.64
C MET A 34 -20.61 1.70 -5.58
N THR A 35 -20.34 2.24 -4.39
CA THR A 35 -19.82 3.61 -4.25
C THR A 35 -18.42 3.74 -4.83
N PHE A 36 -17.58 2.71 -4.73
CA PHE A 36 -16.25 2.69 -5.32
C PHE A 36 -16.28 2.68 -6.85
N LEU A 37 -17.22 1.92 -7.45
CA LEU A 37 -17.44 1.90 -8.90
C LEU A 37 -17.97 3.24 -9.46
N SER A 38 -18.76 3.97 -8.69
CA SER A 38 -19.33 5.26 -9.15
C SER A 38 -18.32 6.42 -9.10
N VAL A 39 -17.29 6.35 -8.28
CA VAL A 39 -16.23 7.37 -8.23
C VAL A 39 -15.33 7.33 -9.50
N PHE A 40 -15.28 6.18 -10.20
CA PHE A 40 -14.47 6.04 -11.41
C PHE A 40 -15.02 6.73 -12.66
N THR A 41 -16.28 7.18 -12.66
CA THR A 41 -16.92 7.78 -13.84
C THR A 41 -16.94 9.32 -13.87
N ALA A 42 -16.42 10.01 -12.82
CA ALA A 42 -16.60 11.45 -12.64
C ALA A 42 -15.41 12.32 -13.03
N PHE A 43 -14.31 11.77 -13.57
CA PHE A 43 -13.17 12.58 -14.01
C PHE A 43 -13.29 12.93 -15.49
N GLY A 44 -13.50 14.21 -15.70
CA GLY A 44 -13.78 14.83 -16.98
C GLY A 44 -12.70 14.64 -18.05
N GLN A 45 -13.16 14.73 -19.27
CA GLN A 45 -12.52 14.55 -20.56
C GLN A 45 -11.34 15.50 -20.80
N THR A 46 -10.17 15.10 -20.34
CA THR A 46 -8.92 15.46 -21.02
C THR A 46 -8.54 14.27 -21.92
N ALA A 47 -7.81 14.52 -23.02
CA ALA A 47 -7.33 13.45 -23.91
C ALA A 47 -6.89 12.23 -23.07
N PRO A 48 -7.31 11.01 -23.44
CA PRO A 48 -7.14 9.84 -22.56
C PRO A 48 -5.69 9.77 -22.13
N PRO A 49 -5.40 9.80 -20.83
CA PRO A 49 -4.04 9.67 -20.33
C PRO A 49 -3.50 8.36 -20.86
N ARG A 50 -2.28 8.35 -21.37
CA ARG A 50 -1.64 7.11 -21.80
C ARG A 50 -1.52 6.21 -20.60
N GLU A 51 -2.01 5.00 -20.72
CA GLU A 51 -2.05 3.99 -19.66
C GLU A 51 -0.90 3.01 -19.83
N ASP A 52 -0.47 2.39 -18.75
CA ASP A 52 0.53 1.34 -18.76
C ASP A 52 0.14 0.23 -17.79
N ASN A 53 0.31 -1.02 -18.22
CA ASN A 53 0.16 -2.19 -17.38
C ASN A 53 1.54 -2.59 -16.84
N GLN A 54 1.63 -2.70 -15.51
CA GLN A 54 2.89 -2.94 -14.83
C GLN A 54 2.81 -4.11 -13.85
N PHE A 55 3.95 -4.75 -13.61
CA PHE A 55 4.15 -5.62 -12.46
C PHE A 55 5.14 -4.97 -11.50
N TRP A 56 4.77 -4.89 -10.22
CA TRP A 56 5.58 -4.29 -9.17
C TRP A 56 5.97 -5.34 -8.14
N ASN A 57 7.23 -5.56 -7.97
CA ASN A 57 7.76 -6.37 -6.89
C ASN A 57 8.54 -5.49 -5.91
N GLU A 58 8.28 -5.69 -4.63
CA GLU A 58 9.10 -5.17 -3.54
C GLU A 58 9.46 -6.34 -2.62
N THR A 59 10.71 -6.44 -2.24
CA THR A 59 11.20 -7.42 -1.27
C THR A 59 11.88 -6.68 -0.12
N GLN A 60 11.52 -7.01 1.10
CA GLN A 60 12.10 -6.47 2.31
C GLN A 60 12.72 -7.59 3.14
N VAL A 61 13.98 -7.44 3.50
CA VAL A 61 14.65 -8.30 4.49
C VAL A 61 14.76 -7.52 5.79
N ILE A 62 14.19 -8.05 6.86
CA ILE A 62 14.06 -7.39 8.16
C ILE A 62 14.84 -8.19 9.19
N LYS A 63 15.81 -7.56 9.84
CA LYS A 63 16.63 -8.17 10.90
C LYS A 63 16.52 -7.37 12.19
N PRO A 64 16.05 -7.97 13.29
CA PRO A 64 16.11 -7.34 14.61
C PRO A 64 17.58 -7.03 14.98
N THR A 65 17.85 -5.81 15.43
CA THR A 65 19.17 -5.35 15.88
C THR A 65 19.15 -4.85 17.32
N GLY A 66 18.01 -4.94 17.98
CA GLY A 66 17.79 -4.58 19.38
C GLY A 66 16.32 -4.68 19.75
N LYS A 67 15.98 -4.41 20.99
CA LYS A 67 14.61 -4.57 21.55
C LYS A 67 13.53 -3.86 20.71
N ASN A 68 13.82 -2.64 20.23
CA ASN A 68 12.88 -1.80 19.50
C ASN A 68 13.47 -1.29 18.17
N LYS A 69 14.46 -1.99 17.62
CA LYS A 69 15.20 -1.58 16.43
C LYS A 69 15.35 -2.74 15.47
N GLU A 70 15.06 -2.50 14.19
CA GLU A 70 15.22 -3.47 13.11
C GLU A 70 15.99 -2.83 11.95
N LEU A 71 16.94 -3.54 11.37
CA LEU A 71 17.51 -3.20 10.07
C LEU A 71 16.55 -3.68 8.98
N ILE A 72 16.28 -2.84 7.99
CA ILE A 72 15.48 -3.19 6.82
C ILE A 72 16.35 -2.97 5.57
N VAL A 73 16.42 -3.98 4.72
CA VAL A 73 16.99 -3.90 3.37
C VAL A 73 15.86 -4.06 2.38
N ILE A 74 15.81 -3.20 1.35
CA ILE A 74 14.72 -3.10 0.39
C ILE A 74 15.24 -3.29 -1.02
N GLY A 75 14.60 -4.16 -1.78
CA GLY A 75 14.77 -4.28 -3.22
C GLY A 75 13.43 -4.04 -3.91
N VAL A 76 13.40 -3.25 -4.98
CA VAL A 76 12.21 -3.01 -5.80
C VAL A 76 12.55 -3.24 -7.26
N LEU A 77 11.69 -3.97 -7.94
CA LEU A 77 11.70 -4.11 -9.39
C LEU A 77 10.30 -3.86 -9.92
N ARG A 78 10.19 -2.97 -10.91
CA ARG A 78 8.94 -2.76 -11.63
C ARG A 78 9.17 -2.98 -13.11
N THR A 79 8.32 -3.78 -13.70
CA THR A 79 8.24 -3.91 -15.16
C THR A 79 7.02 -3.14 -15.65
N GLY A 80 7.15 -2.49 -16.78
CA GLY A 80 6.08 -1.71 -17.43
C GLY A 80 6.13 -1.90 -18.94
N ARG A 81 5.48 -0.99 -19.67
CA ARG A 81 5.30 -1.10 -21.11
C ARG A 81 4.61 -2.43 -21.44
N ASP A 82 3.45 -2.64 -20.77
CA ASP A 82 2.69 -3.89 -20.83
C ASP A 82 3.55 -5.09 -20.39
N PHE A 83 4.23 -4.96 -19.25
CA PHE A 83 5.12 -5.96 -18.64
C PHE A 83 6.43 -6.27 -19.41
N ALA A 84 6.70 -5.59 -20.53
CA ALA A 84 7.79 -5.97 -21.44
C ALA A 84 9.18 -5.58 -20.97
N ARG A 85 9.32 -4.56 -20.08
CA ARG A 85 10.64 -4.02 -19.71
C ARG A 85 10.70 -3.56 -18.26
N PRO A 86 11.86 -3.65 -17.58
CA PRO A 86 12.11 -2.95 -16.34
C PRO A 86 11.97 -1.43 -16.54
N VAL A 87 11.25 -0.78 -15.64
CA VAL A 87 10.99 0.68 -15.68
C VAL A 87 11.41 1.39 -14.39
N ASP A 88 11.61 0.64 -13.29
CA ASP A 88 11.99 1.22 -12.00
C ASP A 88 12.67 0.13 -11.16
N GLU A 89 13.93 0.36 -10.84
CA GLU A 89 14.77 -0.50 -10.02
C GLU A 89 15.25 0.27 -8.81
N ARG A 90 15.17 -0.33 -7.61
CA ARG A 90 15.59 0.33 -6.38
C ARG A 90 16.29 -0.63 -5.46
N ILE A 91 17.28 -0.11 -4.76
CA ILE A 91 17.89 -0.77 -3.61
C ILE A 91 18.00 0.25 -2.47
N GLY A 92 17.72 -0.19 -1.26
CA GLY A 92 17.77 0.69 -0.12
C GLY A 92 17.96 -0.04 1.19
N ALA A 93 18.35 0.71 2.21
CA ALA A 93 18.46 0.22 3.58
C ALA A 93 18.08 1.31 4.57
N GLY A 94 17.60 0.88 5.74
CA GLY A 94 17.22 1.79 6.80
C GLY A 94 17.00 1.07 8.12
N PHE A 95 16.62 1.83 9.13
CA PHE A 95 16.32 1.29 10.45
C PHE A 95 14.88 1.60 10.83
N ASN A 96 14.15 0.61 11.30
CA ASN A 96 12.85 0.78 11.92
C ASN A 96 13.03 0.94 13.43
N PHE A 97 12.69 2.13 13.94
CA PHE A 97 12.63 2.42 15.36
C PHE A 97 11.17 2.32 15.82
N LYS A 98 10.84 1.31 16.61
CA LYS A 98 9.52 1.13 17.24
C LYS A 98 9.46 2.02 18.48
N ILE A 99 8.90 3.22 18.34
CA ILE A 99 8.79 4.21 19.43
C ILE A 99 7.83 3.70 20.50
N ASN A 100 6.69 3.15 20.06
CA ASN A 100 5.73 2.46 20.92
C ASN A 100 4.92 1.46 20.08
N LYS A 101 3.87 0.87 20.66
CA LYS A 101 3.00 -0.11 19.98
C LYS A 101 2.23 0.46 18.78
N HIS A 102 2.11 1.79 18.69
CA HIS A 102 1.36 2.47 17.64
C HIS A 102 2.27 3.18 16.63
N LEU A 103 3.42 3.71 17.04
CA LEU A 103 4.27 4.56 16.23
C LEU A 103 5.61 3.92 15.94
N SER A 104 5.98 3.92 14.66
CA SER A 104 7.33 3.57 14.17
C SER A 104 7.88 4.70 13.31
N ILE A 105 9.20 4.93 13.38
CA ILE A 105 9.94 5.89 12.55
C ILE A 105 11.03 5.13 11.80
N ILE A 106 11.10 5.31 10.48
CA ILE A 106 11.96 4.53 9.61
C ILE A 106 12.74 5.48 8.68
N PRO A 107 13.90 6.01 9.12
CA PRO A 107 14.85 6.65 8.21
C PRO A 107 15.44 5.61 7.26
N THR A 108 15.44 5.90 5.96
CA THR A 108 15.90 4.98 4.91
C THR A 108 16.63 5.76 3.83
N TYR A 109 17.71 5.20 3.34
CA TYR A 109 18.33 5.61 2.08
C TYR A 109 17.93 4.65 0.97
N VAL A 110 17.58 5.19 -0.20
CA VAL A 110 17.20 4.40 -1.38
C VAL A 110 17.90 4.96 -2.61
N TYR A 111 18.65 4.13 -3.31
CA TYR A 111 19.10 4.39 -4.66
C TYR A 111 18.02 3.93 -5.64
N VAL A 112 17.74 4.75 -6.65
CA VAL A 112 16.69 4.52 -7.63
C VAL A 112 17.23 4.72 -9.02
N ASP A 113 16.96 3.77 -9.89
CA ASP A 113 17.22 3.82 -11.32
C ASP A 113 15.89 3.66 -12.05
N GLN A 114 15.45 4.71 -12.74
CA GLN A 114 14.19 4.74 -13.47
C GLN A 114 14.43 4.90 -14.96
N GLN A 115 13.65 4.15 -15.73
CA GLN A 115 13.57 4.30 -17.18
C GLN A 115 12.21 4.93 -17.54
N PRO A 116 12.12 6.28 -17.69
CA PRO A 116 10.91 6.93 -18.14
C PRO A 116 10.46 6.41 -19.50
N TYR A 117 9.17 6.54 -19.81
CA TYR A 117 8.63 6.13 -21.10
C TYR A 117 9.29 6.91 -22.25
N ASN A 118 9.40 8.22 -22.08
CA ASN A 118 10.12 9.11 -22.97
C ASN A 118 11.28 9.73 -22.19
N GLY A 119 12.52 9.52 -22.66
CA GLY A 119 13.67 10.18 -22.07
C GLY A 119 14.79 9.25 -21.61
N ARG A 120 15.81 9.90 -21.05
CA ARG A 120 16.98 9.22 -20.52
C ARG A 120 16.70 8.59 -19.18
N ARG A 121 17.46 7.57 -18.82
CA ARG A 121 17.51 6.98 -17.50
C ARG A 121 17.68 8.06 -16.42
N ILE A 122 16.93 7.95 -15.34
CA ILE A 122 16.95 8.88 -14.21
C ILE A 122 17.48 8.13 -12.99
N GLN A 123 18.62 8.60 -12.48
CA GLN A 123 19.21 8.10 -11.25
C GLN A 123 18.94 9.09 -10.13
N GLU A 124 18.46 8.58 -9.01
CA GLU A 124 18.12 9.38 -7.83
C GLU A 124 18.67 8.73 -6.56
N HIS A 125 19.21 9.57 -5.69
CA HIS A 125 19.46 9.24 -4.29
C HIS A 125 18.30 9.79 -3.46
N ARG A 126 17.63 8.95 -2.70
CA ARG A 126 16.50 9.36 -1.88
C ARG A 126 16.81 9.18 -0.41
N LEU A 127 16.70 10.25 0.36
CA LEU A 127 16.64 10.21 1.81
C LEU A 127 15.17 10.21 2.20
N VAL A 128 14.72 9.16 2.86
CA VAL A 128 13.32 8.95 3.20
C VAL A 128 13.17 8.90 4.71
N LEU A 129 12.28 9.71 5.24
CA LEU A 129 11.79 9.60 6.60
C LEU A 129 10.35 9.12 6.57
N ASN A 130 10.09 7.94 7.11
CA ASN A 130 8.77 7.37 7.18
C ASN A 130 8.30 7.30 8.63
N ALA A 131 7.16 7.91 8.94
CA ALA A 131 6.44 7.78 10.19
C ALA A 131 5.16 6.96 9.95
N THR A 132 5.04 5.83 10.63
CA THR A 132 3.89 4.94 10.51
C THR A 132 3.14 4.85 11.82
N VAL A 133 1.85 5.18 11.79
CA VAL A 133 0.92 5.01 12.90
C VAL A 133 0.02 3.81 12.64
N LYS A 134 -0.18 2.96 13.65
CA LYS A 134 -1.06 1.79 13.57
C LYS A 134 -2.01 1.78 14.76
N PHE A 135 -3.28 1.50 14.49
CA PHE A 135 -4.28 1.32 15.52
C PHE A 135 -5.40 0.39 15.04
N ASN A 136 -6.16 -0.14 15.97
CA ASN A 136 -7.31 -1.00 15.67
C ASN A 136 -8.60 -0.29 16.12
N ALA A 137 -9.66 -0.44 15.32
CA ALA A 137 -11.00 -0.04 15.67
C ALA A 137 -11.96 -1.20 15.38
N GLY A 138 -12.42 -1.85 16.45
CA GLY A 138 -13.15 -3.10 16.34
C GLY A 138 -12.31 -4.20 15.69
N ALA A 139 -12.83 -4.82 14.64
CA ALA A 139 -12.15 -5.87 13.88
C ALA A 139 -11.21 -5.33 12.78
N PHE A 140 -11.19 -4.02 12.53
CA PHE A 140 -10.38 -3.40 11.50
C PHE A 140 -9.05 -2.91 12.07
N ALA A 141 -7.97 -3.12 11.31
CA ALA A 141 -6.68 -2.53 11.58
C ALA A 141 -6.42 -1.38 10.59
N PHE A 142 -5.95 -0.28 11.13
CA PHE A 142 -5.63 0.94 10.38
C PHE A 142 -4.13 1.16 10.42
N MET A 143 -3.57 1.53 9.28
CA MET A 143 -2.18 1.96 9.15
C MET A 143 -2.14 3.25 8.35
N ASP A 144 -1.68 4.32 9.00
CA ASP A 144 -1.40 5.61 8.38
C ASP A 144 0.12 5.79 8.27
N ARG A 145 0.61 5.95 7.04
CA ARG A 145 2.03 6.05 6.72
C ARG A 145 2.33 7.38 6.05
N ASN A 146 3.15 8.17 6.71
CA ASN A 146 3.59 9.47 6.26
C ASN A 146 5.06 9.41 5.87
N LEU A 147 5.39 9.72 4.61
CA LEU A 147 6.75 9.72 4.10
C LEU A 147 7.14 11.10 3.62
N LEU A 148 8.34 11.51 4.02
CA LEU A 148 9.03 12.68 3.48
C LEU A 148 10.25 12.18 2.72
N GLU A 149 10.33 12.43 1.41
CA GLU A 149 11.40 11.98 0.53
C GLU A 149 12.16 13.18 -0.02
N ARG A 150 13.43 13.36 0.35
CA ARG A 150 14.33 14.26 -0.34
C ARG A 150 14.95 13.49 -1.50
N ARG A 151 14.76 13.95 -2.72
CA ARG A 151 15.26 13.34 -3.95
C ARG A 151 16.38 14.19 -4.52
N VAL A 152 17.56 13.60 -4.56
CA VAL A 152 18.78 14.19 -5.09
C VAL A 152 19.05 13.58 -6.46
N ARG A 153 19.18 14.41 -7.49
CA ARG A 153 19.40 14.02 -8.89
C ARG A 153 20.71 14.56 -9.41
N HIS A 154 21.38 13.77 -10.23
CA HIS A 154 22.68 14.21 -10.81
C HIS A 154 22.54 15.26 -11.91
N SER A 155 21.40 15.30 -12.63
CA SER A 155 21.21 16.10 -13.84
C SER A 155 20.04 17.08 -13.79
N SER A 156 19.41 17.27 -12.63
CA SER A 156 18.27 18.17 -12.46
C SER A 156 18.16 18.63 -11.01
N ALA A 157 17.36 19.67 -10.77
CA ALA A 157 17.17 20.21 -9.43
C ALA A 157 16.61 19.17 -8.46
N ASP A 158 17.11 19.23 -7.24
CA ASP A 158 16.61 18.47 -6.11
C ASP A 158 15.21 18.92 -5.70
N PHE A 159 14.41 18.01 -5.22
CA PHE A 159 13.07 18.33 -4.72
C PHE A 159 12.65 17.41 -3.58
N THR A 160 11.58 17.78 -2.91
CA THR A 160 11.01 17.02 -1.82
C THR A 160 9.62 16.50 -2.22
N VAL A 161 9.32 15.27 -1.83
CA VAL A 161 8.01 14.65 -2.02
C VAL A 161 7.48 14.24 -0.66
N TYR A 162 6.27 14.65 -0.35
CA TYR A 162 5.48 14.13 0.75
C TYR A 162 4.48 13.10 0.21
N ARG A 163 4.30 12.02 0.98
CA ARG A 163 3.33 10.97 0.67
C ARG A 163 2.59 10.60 1.93
N ASN A 164 1.28 10.50 1.83
CA ASN A 164 0.46 9.89 2.87
C ASN A 164 -0.24 8.66 2.29
N ARG A 165 -0.21 7.55 3.04
CA ARG A 165 -0.94 6.33 2.69
C ARG A 165 -1.74 5.84 3.88
N LEU A 166 -3.05 5.83 3.72
CA LEU A 166 -3.98 5.19 4.64
C LEU A 166 -4.32 3.79 4.13
N GLN A 167 -4.17 2.79 4.97
CA GLN A 167 -4.56 1.40 4.71
C GLN A 167 -5.49 0.91 5.80
N ILE A 168 -6.49 0.15 5.38
CA ILE A 168 -7.43 -0.54 6.26
C ILE A 168 -7.37 -2.03 5.91
N ASP A 169 -7.16 -2.88 6.90
CA ASP A 169 -7.20 -4.32 6.74
C ASP A 169 -8.11 -5.00 7.78
N HIS A 170 -8.56 -6.21 7.46
CA HIS A 170 -9.44 -6.99 8.29
C HIS A 170 -9.00 -8.46 8.29
N PRO A 171 -8.87 -9.14 9.46
CA PRO A 171 -8.58 -10.56 9.50
C PRO A 171 -9.72 -11.38 8.87
N ALA A 172 -9.40 -12.27 7.95
CA ALA A 172 -10.33 -13.16 7.28
C ALA A 172 -9.80 -14.59 7.24
N GLN A 173 -10.72 -15.56 7.12
CA GLN A 173 -10.38 -16.97 7.03
C GLN A 173 -11.37 -17.69 6.12
N ILE A 174 -10.84 -18.55 5.24
CA ILE A 174 -11.60 -19.48 4.39
C ILE A 174 -11.03 -20.88 4.62
N GLY A 175 -11.79 -21.76 5.25
CA GLY A 175 -11.27 -23.05 5.72
C GLY A 175 -10.09 -22.84 6.69
N SER A 176 -8.95 -23.43 6.38
CA SER A 176 -7.69 -23.26 7.14
C SER A 176 -6.86 -22.06 6.66
N PHE A 177 -7.23 -21.41 5.55
CA PHE A 177 -6.48 -20.31 4.96
C PHE A 177 -6.80 -18.99 5.66
N LYS A 178 -5.87 -18.48 6.50
CA LYS A 178 -5.96 -17.20 7.19
C LYS A 178 -5.24 -16.14 6.39
N PHE A 179 -5.87 -15.01 6.16
CA PHE A 179 -5.33 -13.86 5.41
C PHE A 179 -5.96 -12.55 5.88
N LYS A 180 -5.46 -11.41 5.39
CA LYS A 180 -6.04 -10.10 5.65
C LYS A 180 -6.28 -9.39 4.32
N PRO A 181 -7.54 -9.28 3.85
CA PRO A 181 -7.86 -8.36 2.77
C PRO A 181 -7.59 -6.93 3.24
N PHE A 182 -7.12 -6.10 2.32
CA PHE A 182 -6.88 -4.70 2.59
C PHE A 182 -7.29 -3.81 1.42
N ILE A 183 -7.55 -2.54 1.74
CA ILE A 183 -7.65 -1.44 0.80
C ILE A 183 -6.75 -0.32 1.29
N ALA A 184 -6.14 0.41 0.36
CA ALA A 184 -5.34 1.57 0.70
C ALA A 184 -5.45 2.65 -0.36
N ASP A 185 -5.36 3.91 0.10
CA ASP A 185 -5.21 5.10 -0.72
C ASP A 185 -3.91 5.82 -0.37
N GLU A 186 -3.18 6.29 -1.39
CA GLU A 186 -1.93 7.01 -1.23
C GLU A 186 -1.93 8.26 -2.10
N ILE A 187 -1.71 9.40 -1.49
CA ILE A 187 -1.61 10.71 -2.15
C ILE A 187 -0.19 11.24 -2.09
N TRP A 188 0.19 12.04 -3.11
CA TRP A 188 1.54 12.54 -3.26
C TRP A 188 1.53 14.04 -3.54
N TYR A 189 2.36 14.76 -2.78
CA TYR A 189 2.64 16.18 -2.95
C TYR A 189 4.12 16.37 -3.30
N SER A 190 4.45 17.26 -4.25
CA SER A 190 5.83 17.52 -4.67
C SER A 190 6.13 19.01 -4.69
N THR A 191 7.32 19.36 -4.21
CA THR A 191 7.91 20.69 -4.35
C THR A 191 8.72 20.82 -5.66
N GLN A 192 8.71 19.81 -6.53
CA GLN A 192 9.35 19.91 -7.84
C GLN A 192 8.69 21.01 -8.65
N THR A 193 9.50 21.94 -9.15
CA THR A 193 9.02 23.03 -9.97
C THR A 193 8.90 22.61 -11.43
N SER A 194 7.77 22.89 -12.05
CA SER A 194 7.54 22.74 -13.47
C SER A 194 6.95 24.04 -14.02
N LYS A 195 7.58 24.62 -15.04
CA LYS A 195 7.18 25.94 -15.64
C LYS A 195 7.04 27.04 -14.58
N GLY A 196 7.94 27.08 -13.59
CA GLY A 196 7.97 28.11 -12.55
C GLY A 196 6.95 27.93 -11.41
N LYS A 197 6.22 26.81 -11.36
CA LYS A 197 5.28 26.49 -10.26
C LYS A 197 5.58 25.12 -9.69
N ASP A 198 5.37 24.96 -8.39
CA ASP A 198 5.42 23.66 -7.74
C ASP A 198 4.32 22.74 -8.26
N LEU A 199 4.61 21.44 -8.41
CA LEU A 199 3.64 20.46 -8.89
C LEU A 199 2.47 20.29 -7.91
N GLY A 200 2.69 20.50 -6.60
CA GLY A 200 1.67 20.34 -5.59
C GLY A 200 1.19 18.89 -5.49
N TRP A 201 -0.09 18.69 -5.33
CA TRP A 201 -0.74 17.36 -5.34
C TRP A 201 -0.81 16.86 -6.79
N PHE A 202 -0.05 15.83 -7.10
CA PHE A 202 0.11 15.41 -8.49
C PHE A 202 -0.21 13.94 -8.74
N ARG A 203 -0.27 13.10 -7.71
CA ARG A 203 -0.46 11.66 -7.85
C ARG A 203 -1.35 11.10 -6.76
N ASN A 204 -2.20 10.18 -7.17
CA ASN A 204 -2.98 9.33 -6.28
C ASN A 204 -2.79 7.86 -6.66
N ARG A 205 -2.83 6.98 -5.67
CA ARG A 205 -2.79 5.53 -5.85
C ARG A 205 -3.83 4.86 -4.96
N VAL A 206 -4.74 4.15 -5.57
CA VAL A 206 -5.66 3.27 -4.87
C VAL A 206 -5.21 1.83 -5.07
N SER A 207 -5.19 1.04 -4.00
CA SER A 207 -4.83 -0.37 -4.07
C SER A 207 -5.74 -1.23 -3.21
N ALA A 208 -5.98 -2.46 -3.66
CA ALA A 208 -6.70 -3.48 -2.90
C ALA A 208 -5.99 -4.83 -3.06
N GLY A 209 -5.95 -5.63 -2.02
CA GLY A 209 -5.22 -6.89 -2.04
C GLY A 209 -5.39 -7.72 -0.80
N ILE A 210 -4.52 -8.68 -0.65
CA ILE A 210 -4.47 -9.58 0.50
C ILE A 210 -3.06 -9.64 1.07
N ILE A 211 -2.97 -9.74 2.39
CA ILE A 211 -1.76 -9.97 3.15
C ILE A 211 -1.82 -11.39 3.70
N LYS A 212 -0.81 -12.20 3.41
CA LYS A 212 -0.68 -13.55 3.92
C LYS A 212 0.61 -13.71 4.68
N GLN A 213 0.51 -14.15 5.93
CA GLN A 213 1.65 -14.57 6.73
C GLN A 213 1.89 -16.07 6.54
N PHE A 214 3.12 -16.47 6.25
CA PHE A 214 3.57 -17.84 6.12
C PHE A 214 4.57 -18.16 7.25
N GLY A 215 4.06 -18.72 8.33
CA GLY A 215 4.84 -18.92 9.55
C GLY A 215 5.33 -17.59 10.15
N GLU A 216 6.45 -17.62 10.84
CA GLU A 216 7.02 -16.45 11.54
C GLU A 216 7.98 -15.63 10.68
N ARG A 217 8.51 -16.22 9.61
CA ARG A 217 9.64 -15.66 8.86
C ARG A 217 9.29 -15.06 7.51
N PHE A 218 8.10 -15.28 7.02
CA PHE A 218 7.74 -14.83 5.67
C PHE A 218 6.32 -14.29 5.61
N SER A 219 6.13 -13.15 4.97
CA SER A 219 4.82 -12.68 4.56
C SER A 219 4.83 -12.21 3.11
N ALA A 220 3.68 -12.32 2.46
CA ALA A 220 3.45 -11.84 1.13
C ALA A 220 2.17 -11.02 1.08
N ASP A 221 2.27 -9.82 0.52
CA ASP A 221 1.13 -9.01 0.16
C ASP A 221 0.99 -9.08 -1.37
N THR A 222 -0.19 -9.42 -1.87
CA THR A 222 -0.49 -9.39 -3.31
C THR A 222 -1.64 -8.44 -3.53
N PHE A 223 -1.52 -7.53 -4.51
CA PHE A 223 -2.50 -6.47 -4.69
C PHE A 223 -2.62 -6.04 -6.15
N TYR A 224 -3.77 -5.49 -6.48
CA TYR A 224 -3.96 -4.63 -7.62
C TYR A 224 -3.86 -3.17 -7.19
N LEU A 225 -3.25 -2.34 -8.04
CA LEU A 225 -3.08 -0.92 -7.81
C LEU A 225 -3.43 -0.13 -9.08
N ARG A 226 -4.19 0.93 -8.90
CA ARG A 226 -4.37 1.97 -9.91
C ARG A 226 -3.69 3.25 -9.47
N GLN A 227 -2.80 3.77 -10.31
CA GLN A 227 -2.19 5.09 -10.15
C GLN A 227 -2.81 6.06 -11.15
N ASN A 228 -3.17 7.25 -10.67
CA ASN A 228 -3.48 8.41 -11.49
C ASN A 228 -2.39 9.46 -11.26
N ASP A 229 -1.85 10.02 -12.33
CA ASP A 229 -0.74 10.97 -12.25
C ASP A 229 -0.91 12.04 -13.34
N GLY A 230 -1.06 13.29 -12.92
CA GLY A 230 -1.27 14.43 -13.83
C GLY A 230 -0.01 14.92 -14.54
N VAL A 231 1.18 14.41 -14.19
CA VAL A 231 2.47 14.96 -14.66
C VAL A 231 3.43 13.93 -15.22
N SER A 232 3.26 12.66 -14.90
CA SER A 232 4.12 11.59 -15.40
C SER A 232 3.64 11.05 -16.75
N PHE A 233 4.53 10.35 -17.42
CA PHE A 233 4.19 9.66 -18.66
C PHE A 233 4.74 8.21 -18.57
N PRO A 234 3.87 7.20 -18.61
CA PRO A 234 2.40 7.25 -18.68
C PRO A 234 1.77 7.90 -17.43
N GLY A 235 0.63 8.58 -17.61
CA GLY A 235 -0.08 9.24 -16.52
C GLY A 235 -0.82 8.26 -15.63
N ASN A 236 -1.48 7.26 -16.22
CA ASN A 236 -2.17 6.21 -15.50
C ASN A 236 -1.37 4.91 -15.54
N VAL A 237 -1.39 4.20 -14.43
CA VAL A 237 -0.78 2.87 -14.32
C VAL A 237 -1.74 1.92 -13.65
N HIS A 238 -1.90 0.76 -14.26
CA HIS A 238 -2.53 -0.41 -13.68
C HIS A 238 -1.43 -1.40 -13.31
N ALA A 239 -1.32 -1.76 -12.04
CA ALA A 239 -0.28 -2.66 -11.61
C ALA A 239 -0.82 -3.84 -10.80
N ILE A 240 -0.30 -5.02 -11.10
CA ILE A 240 -0.33 -6.14 -10.16
C ILE A 240 0.95 -6.04 -9.35
N GLY A 241 0.83 -6.09 -8.01
CA GLY A 241 1.96 -5.91 -7.13
C GLY A 241 2.13 -7.04 -6.13
N THR A 242 3.38 -7.26 -5.74
CA THR A 242 3.76 -8.15 -4.65
C THR A 242 4.71 -7.43 -3.71
N LEU A 243 4.52 -7.62 -2.40
CA LEU A 243 5.46 -7.21 -1.37
C LEU A 243 5.81 -8.43 -0.51
N PHE A 244 7.05 -8.87 -0.61
CA PHE A 244 7.59 -9.95 0.21
C PHE A 244 8.34 -9.38 1.41
N LYS A 245 8.11 -9.94 2.60
CA LYS A 245 8.88 -9.63 3.80
C LYS A 245 9.49 -10.89 4.37
N VAL A 246 10.81 -10.86 4.51
CA VAL A 246 11.60 -11.95 5.10
C VAL A 246 12.13 -11.47 6.44
N TYR A 247 11.76 -12.15 7.52
CA TYR A 247 12.17 -11.84 8.88
C TYR A 247 13.32 -12.76 9.30
N LEU A 248 14.50 -12.17 9.48
CA LEU A 248 15.67 -12.86 10.03
C LEU A 248 15.59 -12.88 11.57
N ARG A 249 16.26 -13.86 12.18
CA ARG A 249 16.43 -13.93 13.64
C ARG A 249 17.72 -13.27 14.06
#